data_15dcfb67aeaa91b44e87849634d22de2
#
_entry.id   15dcfb67aeaa91b44e87849634d22de2
#
_cell.length_a   1.000
_cell.length_b   1.000
_cell.length_c   1.000
_cell.angle_alpha   90.00
_cell.angle_beta   90.00
_cell.angle_gamma   90.00
#
_symmetry.space_group_name_H-M   'P 1'
#
loop_
_entity.id
_entity.type
_entity.pdbx_description
1 polymer ?
#
loop_
_entity_poly.entity_id
_entity_poly.type
_entity_poly.pdbx_seq_one_letter_code
_entity_poly.pdbx_strand_id
1 'polypeptide(L)'
;VRLVNSGPEAFDYLKNPARIDFSSTALVEQVDLWQDQATQKINGLSNSSLVDSTSLATVTRYNGAELEVSIRRSSPGFLVINEMYYPAGWKALLNGEEIQIYRTNYFLRGLIIPPGEHKLTLDFKPNSFSQGILISWLSVALQLLLGLWLGIMWYRSKEL
;
A
#
# COMPACT_ATOMS: atom_id res chain seq x y z
N VAL A 1 -9.85 8.75 14.55
CA VAL A 1 -10.27 7.95 13.39
C VAL A 1 -11.77 7.75 13.46
N ARG A 2 -12.45 7.78 12.34
CA ARG A 2 -13.88 7.48 12.20
C ARG A 2 -14.07 6.35 11.21
N LEU A 3 -14.80 5.31 11.61
CA LEU A 3 -15.15 4.21 10.72
C LEU A 3 -16.35 4.58 9.86
N VAL A 4 -16.29 4.22 8.57
CA VAL A 4 -17.39 4.34 7.59
C VAL A 4 -17.67 2.98 6.97
N ASN A 5 -18.93 2.71 6.62
CA ASN A 5 -19.34 1.38 6.14
C ASN A 5 -18.92 1.11 4.69
N SER A 6 -18.70 2.16 3.91
CA SER A 6 -18.42 2.02 2.47
C SER A 6 -17.71 3.23 1.88
N GLY A 7 -17.10 3.03 0.69
CA GLY A 7 -16.52 4.11 -0.08
C GLY A 7 -17.50 5.24 -0.44
N PRO A 8 -18.73 4.95 -0.89
CA PRO A 8 -19.75 5.99 -1.11
C PRO A 8 -20.05 6.85 0.12
N GLU A 9 -20.08 6.27 1.32
CA GLU A 9 -20.25 7.03 2.57
C GLU A 9 -19.02 7.91 2.84
N ALA A 10 -17.80 7.40 2.67
CA ALA A 10 -16.57 8.17 2.80
C ALA A 10 -16.56 9.34 1.81
N PHE A 11 -17.02 9.13 0.58
CA PHE A 11 -17.10 10.16 -0.46
C PHE A 11 -18.13 11.26 -0.13
N ASP A 12 -19.25 10.92 0.52
CA ASP A 12 -20.23 11.89 0.94
C ASP A 12 -19.66 12.86 2.01
N TYR A 13 -18.80 12.37 2.91
CA TYR A 13 -18.06 13.24 3.84
C TYR A 13 -17.10 14.18 3.12
N LEU A 14 -16.42 13.73 2.07
CA LEU A 14 -15.51 14.58 1.29
C LEU A 14 -16.25 15.69 0.55
N LYS A 15 -17.47 15.44 0.06
CA LYS A 15 -18.32 16.46 -0.57
C LYS A 15 -18.83 17.53 0.40
N ASN A 16 -18.91 17.18 1.67
CA ASN A 16 -19.45 18.05 2.72
C ASN A 16 -18.41 18.27 3.84
N PRO A 17 -17.34 19.05 3.57
CA PRO A 17 -16.21 19.20 4.50
C PRO A 17 -16.61 19.86 5.84
N ALA A 18 -17.77 20.52 5.91
CA ALA A 18 -18.30 21.06 7.17
C ALA A 18 -18.74 19.97 8.17
N ARG A 19 -18.88 18.71 7.73
CA ARG A 19 -19.32 17.58 8.57
C ARG A 19 -18.18 16.89 9.31
N ILE A 20 -16.93 17.13 8.90
CA ILE A 20 -15.74 16.46 9.46
C ILE A 20 -14.50 17.33 9.30
N ASP A 21 -13.68 17.37 10.33
CA ASP A 21 -12.38 18.03 10.30
C ASP A 21 -11.30 16.97 9.94
N PHE A 22 -10.84 17.01 8.69
CA PHE A 22 -9.80 16.12 8.19
C PHE A 22 -8.40 16.45 8.73
N SER A 23 -8.19 17.56 9.41
CA SER A 23 -6.92 17.85 10.10
C SER A 23 -6.71 16.99 11.34
N SER A 24 -7.82 16.54 11.93
CA SER A 24 -7.84 15.77 13.18
C SER A 24 -8.46 14.37 13.02
N THR A 25 -9.19 14.11 11.93
CA THR A 25 -9.97 12.87 11.76
C THR A 25 -9.71 12.22 10.42
N ALA A 26 -9.35 10.94 10.43
CA ALA A 26 -9.25 10.09 9.25
C ALA A 26 -10.49 9.19 9.15
N LEU A 27 -11.04 9.05 7.93
CA LEU A 27 -12.11 8.09 7.61
C LEU A 27 -11.47 6.76 7.17
N VAL A 28 -11.86 5.65 7.79
CA VAL A 28 -11.40 4.31 7.42
C VAL A 28 -12.58 3.44 7.04
N GLU A 29 -12.52 2.80 5.89
CA GLU A 29 -13.59 1.92 5.43
C GLU A 29 -13.60 0.61 6.22
N GLN A 30 -14.78 0.24 6.73
CA GLN A 30 -14.96 -0.95 7.55
C GLN A 30 -14.74 -2.26 6.76
N VAL A 31 -14.89 -2.23 5.44
CA VAL A 31 -14.64 -3.36 4.54
C VAL A 31 -13.20 -3.86 4.63
N ASP A 32 -12.23 -2.99 4.92
CA ASP A 32 -10.83 -3.36 5.08
C ASP A 32 -10.51 -3.98 6.46
N LEU A 33 -11.50 -4.09 7.35
CA LEU A 33 -11.36 -4.48 8.76
C LEU A 33 -11.90 -5.90 9.06
N TRP A 34 -11.73 -6.84 8.13
CA TRP A 34 -12.23 -8.22 8.28
C TRP A 34 -11.64 -9.00 9.47
N GLN A 35 -10.68 -8.43 10.18
CA GLN A 35 -10.11 -9.02 11.39
C GLN A 35 -10.58 -8.27 12.64
N ASP A 36 -11.22 -8.95 13.57
CA ASP A 36 -11.70 -8.41 14.85
C ASP A 36 -10.65 -7.59 15.61
N GLN A 37 -9.38 -7.98 15.52
CA GLN A 37 -8.26 -7.25 16.13
C GLN A 37 -7.99 -5.87 15.52
N ALA A 38 -8.14 -5.72 14.21
CA ALA A 38 -7.95 -4.45 13.53
C ALA A 38 -9.06 -3.46 13.91
N THR A 39 -10.31 -3.92 13.95
CA THR A 39 -11.46 -3.13 14.41
C THR A 39 -11.27 -2.65 15.84
N GLN A 40 -10.83 -3.52 16.76
CA GLN A 40 -10.57 -3.15 18.15
C GLN A 40 -9.44 -2.11 18.28
N LYS A 41 -8.34 -2.26 17.52
CA LYS A 41 -7.24 -1.29 17.51
C LYS A 41 -7.71 0.09 17.02
N ILE A 42 -8.52 0.15 15.96
CA ILE A 42 -9.02 1.42 15.41
C ILE A 42 -10.05 2.05 16.34
N ASN A 43 -10.93 1.27 16.96
CA ASN A 43 -11.88 1.79 17.95
C ASN A 43 -11.16 2.36 19.18
N GLY A 44 -10.05 1.76 19.61
CA GLY A 44 -9.18 2.31 20.64
C GLY A 44 -8.60 3.68 20.27
N LEU A 45 -8.27 3.90 18.99
CA LEU A 45 -7.77 5.18 18.49
C LEU A 45 -8.88 6.25 18.35
N SER A 46 -10.11 5.85 18.04
CA SER A 46 -11.22 6.79 17.88
C SER A 46 -11.63 7.47 19.19
N ASN A 47 -11.36 6.84 20.32
CA ASN A 47 -11.64 7.37 21.66
C ASN A 47 -10.50 8.23 22.23
N SER A 48 -9.32 8.26 21.60
CA SER A 48 -8.22 9.12 22.01
C SER A 48 -8.37 10.49 21.35
N SER A 49 -8.94 11.45 22.06
CA SER A 49 -9.15 12.83 21.60
C SER A 49 -7.88 13.70 21.63
N LEU A 50 -6.73 13.12 21.95
CA LEU A 50 -5.49 13.89 22.09
C LEU A 50 -4.71 13.85 20.77
N VAL A 51 -4.63 15.00 20.12
CA VAL A 51 -3.59 15.26 19.12
C VAL A 51 -2.27 15.25 19.87
N ASP A 52 -1.46 14.22 19.65
CA ASP A 52 -0.13 14.12 20.22
C ASP A 52 0.79 15.10 19.50
N SER A 53 0.94 16.31 20.07
CA SER A 53 1.79 17.37 19.53
C SER A 53 3.28 17.01 19.53
N THR A 54 3.67 15.94 20.19
CA THR A 54 5.06 15.43 20.23
C THR A 54 5.32 14.39 19.13
N SER A 55 4.29 13.95 18.43
CA SER A 55 4.43 13.01 17.32
C SER A 55 5.09 13.66 16.11
N LEU A 56 6.09 12.99 15.58
CA LEU A 56 6.82 13.42 14.40
C LEU A 56 6.89 12.28 13.39
N ALA A 57 6.57 12.58 12.14
CA ALA A 57 6.78 11.69 11.01
C ALA A 57 7.61 12.44 9.95
N THR A 58 8.80 11.95 9.64
CA THR A 58 9.72 12.58 8.69
C THR A 58 10.02 11.62 7.55
N VAL A 59 9.73 12.05 6.32
CA VAL A 59 10.11 11.29 5.12
C VAL A 59 11.63 11.33 4.98
N THR A 60 12.28 10.17 5.03
CA THR A 60 13.74 10.01 4.92
C THR A 60 14.17 9.62 3.51
N ARG A 61 13.28 8.96 2.75
CA ARG A 61 13.52 8.57 1.36
C ARG A 61 12.20 8.51 0.58
N TYR A 62 12.24 8.98 -0.67
CA TYR A 62 11.12 8.86 -1.60
C TYR A 62 11.64 8.78 -3.05
N ASN A 63 11.23 7.74 -3.78
CA ASN A 63 11.60 7.57 -5.20
C ASN A 63 10.43 7.12 -6.10
N GLY A 64 9.19 7.30 -5.63
CA GLY A 64 7.97 6.90 -6.33
C GLY A 64 7.59 5.42 -6.18
N ALA A 65 8.55 4.51 -6.08
CA ALA A 65 8.32 3.08 -5.82
C ALA A 65 8.63 2.66 -4.37
N GLU A 66 9.33 3.52 -3.63
CA GLU A 66 9.73 3.28 -2.25
C GLU A 66 9.56 4.57 -1.45
N LEU A 67 8.95 4.47 -0.28
CA LEU A 67 8.79 5.55 0.69
C LEU A 67 9.31 5.07 2.04
N GLU A 68 10.31 5.76 2.60
CA GLU A 68 10.77 5.53 3.97
C GLU A 68 10.38 6.72 4.86
N VAL A 69 9.83 6.42 6.02
CA VAL A 69 9.40 7.39 7.02
C VAL A 69 9.96 7.02 8.38
N SER A 70 10.66 7.95 9.01
CA SER A 70 11.02 7.86 10.43
C SER A 70 9.88 8.43 11.26
N ILE A 71 9.38 7.65 12.23
CA ILE A 71 8.22 8.00 13.04
C ILE A 71 8.62 7.94 14.51
N ARG A 72 8.27 9.00 15.26
CA ARG A 72 8.37 9.04 16.72
C ARG A 72 7.04 9.46 17.29
N ARG A 73 6.52 8.71 18.26
CA ARG A 73 5.28 9.07 18.95
C ARG A 73 5.17 8.46 20.34
N SER A 74 4.47 9.18 21.23
CA SER A 74 4.28 8.79 22.62
C SER A 74 3.05 7.90 22.84
N SER A 75 2.07 7.94 21.93
CA SER A 75 0.81 7.21 22.02
C SER A 75 0.49 6.47 20.72
N PRO A 76 -0.35 5.41 20.72
CA PRO A 76 -0.80 4.78 19.48
C PRO A 76 -1.51 5.79 18.58
N GLY A 77 -1.38 5.65 17.26
CA GLY A 77 -2.09 6.55 16.37
C GLY A 77 -2.21 6.05 14.95
N PHE A 78 -2.86 6.86 14.14
CA PHE A 78 -3.13 6.56 12.75
C PHE A 78 -2.35 7.53 11.85
N LEU A 79 -1.49 6.98 11.01
CA LEU A 79 -0.73 7.75 10.03
C LEU A 79 -1.48 7.74 8.70
N VAL A 80 -1.79 8.91 8.18
CA VAL A 80 -2.35 9.07 6.83
C VAL A 80 -1.23 9.49 5.89
N ILE A 81 -1.07 8.75 4.79
CA ILE A 81 -0.15 9.08 3.71
C ILE A 81 -0.99 9.60 2.55
N ASN A 82 -0.66 10.82 2.10
CA ASN A 82 -1.39 11.50 1.02
C ASN A 82 -0.99 10.96 -0.35
N GLU A 83 -1.14 9.64 -0.52
CA GLU A 83 -0.93 8.91 -1.76
C GLU A 83 -2.04 7.90 -1.99
N MET A 84 -2.29 7.59 -3.27
CA MET A 84 -3.39 6.72 -3.67
C MET A 84 -3.25 5.31 -3.12
N TYR A 85 -4.32 4.81 -2.50
CA TYR A 85 -4.44 3.42 -2.07
C TYR A 85 -4.53 2.50 -3.29
N TYR A 86 -3.57 1.58 -3.40
CA TYR A 86 -3.55 0.54 -4.43
C TYR A 86 -3.06 -0.78 -3.82
N PRO A 87 -3.97 -1.66 -3.37
CA PRO A 87 -3.63 -2.85 -2.58
C PRO A 87 -2.83 -3.90 -3.36
N ALA A 88 -2.96 -3.92 -4.70
CA ALA A 88 -2.31 -4.93 -5.53
C ALA A 88 -0.78 -4.75 -5.67
N GLY A 89 -0.20 -3.66 -5.19
CA GLY A 89 1.22 -3.39 -5.41
C GLY A 89 1.99 -2.91 -4.20
N TRP A 90 1.34 -2.22 -3.26
CA TRP A 90 2.02 -1.64 -2.11
C TRP A 90 2.06 -2.59 -0.93
N LYS A 91 3.24 -2.71 -0.32
CA LYS A 91 3.46 -3.37 0.97
C LYS A 91 4.04 -2.39 1.95
N ALA A 92 3.63 -2.48 3.21
CA ALA A 92 4.15 -1.66 4.30
C ALA A 92 4.88 -2.54 5.31
N LEU A 93 6.08 -2.12 5.69
CA LEU A 93 6.90 -2.76 6.69
C LEU A 93 7.18 -1.77 7.81
N LEU A 94 6.81 -2.11 9.04
CA LEU A 94 7.16 -1.34 10.24
C LEU A 94 8.27 -2.08 10.98
N ASN A 95 9.45 -1.48 11.05
CA ASN A 95 10.66 -2.10 11.60
C ASN A 95 10.99 -3.47 10.95
N GLY A 96 10.61 -3.67 9.68
CA GLY A 96 10.81 -4.91 8.95
C GLY A 96 9.67 -5.92 9.02
N GLU A 97 8.66 -5.71 9.86
CA GLU A 97 7.46 -6.53 9.95
C GLU A 97 6.34 -5.99 9.06
N GLU A 98 5.69 -6.87 8.28
CA GLU A 98 4.60 -6.47 7.38
C GLU A 98 3.36 -6.03 8.19
N ILE A 99 2.87 -4.83 7.90
CA ILE A 99 1.66 -4.27 8.50
C ILE A 99 0.62 -3.94 7.44
N GLN A 100 -0.63 -3.93 7.85
CA GLN A 100 -1.75 -3.67 6.95
C GLN A 100 -1.85 -2.20 6.57
N ILE A 101 -2.09 -1.95 5.28
CA ILE A 101 -2.46 -0.64 4.74
C ILE A 101 -3.98 -0.57 4.64
N TYR A 102 -4.57 0.46 5.22
CA TYR A 102 -6.02 0.70 5.20
C TYR A 102 -6.37 1.77 4.17
N ARG A 103 -7.49 1.56 3.48
CA ARG A 103 -8.08 2.63 2.67
C ARG A 103 -8.61 3.73 3.58
N THR A 104 -8.16 4.94 3.34
CA THR A 104 -8.40 6.09 4.22
C THR A 104 -8.86 7.27 3.39
N ASN A 105 -9.82 8.04 3.90
CA ASN A 105 -10.36 9.22 3.23
C ASN A 105 -10.73 8.93 1.77
N TYR A 106 -11.38 7.76 1.52
CA TYR A 106 -11.83 7.27 0.22
C TYR A 106 -10.72 6.71 -0.69
N PHE A 107 -9.56 7.33 -0.80
CA PHE A 107 -8.53 6.92 -1.75
C PHE A 107 -7.09 7.00 -1.22
N LEU A 108 -6.88 7.45 0.00
CA LEU A 108 -5.56 7.55 0.61
C LEU A 108 -5.15 6.27 1.33
N ARG A 109 -3.89 6.19 1.74
CA ARG A 109 -3.34 5.11 2.56
C ARG A 109 -3.31 5.52 4.02
N GLY A 110 -3.68 4.60 4.89
CA GLY A 110 -3.57 4.78 6.33
C GLY A 110 -2.94 3.58 7.00
N LEU A 111 -2.22 3.81 8.09
CA LEU A 111 -1.53 2.77 8.85
C LEU A 111 -1.68 3.03 10.35
N ILE A 112 -1.82 1.95 11.12
CA ILE A 112 -1.82 2.01 12.59
C ILE A 112 -0.36 1.95 13.05
N ILE A 113 0.06 2.97 13.79
CA ILE A 113 1.42 3.06 14.32
C ILE A 113 1.36 2.97 15.85
N PRO A 114 2.07 2.03 16.48
CA PRO A 114 2.18 1.92 17.94
C PRO A 114 3.03 3.07 18.50
N PRO A 115 3.04 3.28 19.82
CA PRO A 115 3.95 4.22 20.46
C PRO A 115 5.40 3.76 20.32
N GLY A 116 6.34 4.72 20.28
CA GLY A 116 7.77 4.47 20.15
C GLY A 116 8.41 5.13 18.95
N GLU A 117 9.63 4.71 18.65
CA GLU A 117 10.37 5.10 17.45
C GLU A 117 10.32 3.97 16.44
N HIS A 118 9.91 4.29 15.21
CA HIS A 118 9.70 3.30 14.17
C HIS A 118 10.26 3.77 12.84
N LYS A 119 10.75 2.81 12.05
CA LYS A 119 11.03 2.98 10.63
C LYS A 119 9.92 2.30 9.84
N LEU A 120 9.16 3.10 9.10
CA LEU A 120 8.15 2.62 8.15
C LEU A 120 8.76 2.63 6.75
N THR A 121 8.64 1.51 6.04
CA THR A 121 9.01 1.38 4.63
C THR A 121 7.79 0.93 3.84
N LEU A 122 7.45 1.66 2.78
CA LEU A 122 6.45 1.23 1.81
C LEU A 122 7.15 0.93 0.48
N ASP A 123 6.94 -0.29 -0.02
CA ASP A 123 7.50 -0.79 -1.27
C ASP A 123 6.40 -1.06 -2.28
N PHE A 124 6.58 -0.60 -3.52
CA PHE A 124 5.70 -0.94 -4.63
C PHE A 124 6.22 -2.16 -5.38
N LYS A 125 5.64 -3.32 -5.12
CA LYS A 125 6.03 -4.62 -5.71
C LYS A 125 4.80 -5.39 -6.21
N PRO A 126 4.16 -4.95 -7.31
CA PRO A 126 2.99 -5.64 -7.84
C PRO A 126 3.35 -7.01 -8.40
N ASN A 127 2.60 -8.05 -8.01
CA ASN A 127 2.82 -9.43 -8.47
C ASN A 127 2.69 -9.54 -10.00
N SER A 128 1.83 -8.73 -10.62
CA SER A 128 1.65 -8.68 -12.09
C SER A 128 2.94 -8.33 -12.84
N PHE A 129 3.80 -7.51 -12.24
CA PHE A 129 5.10 -7.16 -12.85
C PHE A 129 6.03 -8.37 -12.92
N SER A 130 6.15 -9.14 -11.84
CA SER A 130 6.97 -10.35 -11.81
C SER A 130 6.45 -11.42 -12.76
N GLN A 131 5.11 -11.58 -12.84
CA GLN A 131 4.48 -12.49 -13.80
C GLN A 131 4.71 -12.04 -15.25
N GLY A 132 4.60 -10.75 -15.52
CA GLY A 132 4.87 -10.18 -16.85
C GLY A 132 6.31 -10.42 -17.30
N ILE A 133 7.29 -10.26 -16.43
CA ILE A 133 8.69 -10.55 -16.72
C ILE A 133 8.87 -12.04 -17.07
N LEU A 134 8.29 -12.95 -16.29
CA LEU A 134 8.38 -14.38 -16.55
C LEU A 134 7.80 -14.76 -17.93
N ILE A 135 6.61 -14.26 -18.26
CA ILE A 135 5.96 -14.49 -19.55
C ILE A 135 6.83 -13.95 -20.70
N SER A 136 7.43 -12.77 -20.52
CA SER A 136 8.31 -12.18 -21.53
C SER A 136 9.54 -13.04 -21.78
N TRP A 137 10.21 -13.55 -20.74
CA TRP A 137 11.36 -14.43 -20.90
C TRP A 137 10.99 -15.76 -21.57
N LEU A 138 9.84 -16.34 -21.22
CA LEU A 138 9.35 -17.57 -21.87
C LEU A 138 9.07 -17.33 -23.37
N SER A 139 8.49 -16.19 -23.72
CA SER A 139 8.23 -15.82 -25.12
C SER A 139 9.51 -15.67 -25.92
N VAL A 140 10.52 -15.00 -25.35
CA VAL A 140 11.84 -14.84 -26.01
C VAL A 140 12.51 -16.20 -26.20
N ALA A 141 12.50 -17.05 -25.17
CA ALA A 141 13.09 -18.40 -25.25
C ALA A 141 12.41 -19.24 -26.36
N LEU A 142 11.07 -19.19 -26.44
CA LEU A 142 10.31 -19.91 -27.47
C LEU A 142 10.65 -19.41 -28.89
N GLN A 143 10.77 -18.09 -29.07
CA GLN A 143 11.16 -17.50 -30.38
C GLN A 143 12.57 -17.95 -30.80
N LEU A 144 13.53 -17.96 -29.87
CA LEU A 144 14.89 -18.43 -30.15
C LEU A 144 14.93 -19.92 -30.53
N LEU A 145 14.18 -20.76 -29.82
CA LEU A 145 14.08 -22.19 -30.13
C LEU A 145 13.44 -22.43 -31.52
N LEU A 146 12.38 -21.70 -31.84
CA LEU A 146 11.72 -21.78 -33.14
C LEU A 146 12.66 -21.31 -34.27
N GLY A 147 13.36 -20.21 -34.07
CA GLY A 147 14.34 -19.71 -35.01
C GLY A 147 15.49 -20.70 -35.26
N LEU A 148 16.00 -21.31 -34.19
CA LEU A 148 17.03 -22.35 -34.29
C LEU A 148 16.51 -23.57 -35.05
N TRP A 149 15.30 -24.04 -34.72
CA TRP A 149 14.68 -25.17 -35.40
C TRP A 149 14.49 -24.93 -36.90
N LEU A 150 13.96 -23.77 -37.27
CA LEU A 150 13.80 -23.37 -38.69
C LEU A 150 15.13 -23.23 -39.38
N GLY A 151 16.18 -22.71 -38.74
CA GLY A 151 17.54 -22.62 -39.28
C GLY A 151 18.14 -23.99 -39.57
N ILE A 152 17.95 -24.94 -38.63
CA ILE A 152 18.42 -26.34 -38.83
C ILE A 152 17.66 -27.00 -40.00
N MET A 153 16.33 -26.82 -40.07
CA MET A 153 15.55 -27.36 -41.19
C MET A 153 15.99 -26.79 -42.54
N TRP A 154 16.22 -25.50 -42.61
CA TRP A 154 16.68 -24.84 -43.82
C TRP A 154 18.09 -25.30 -44.24
N TYR A 155 19.00 -25.48 -43.28
CA TYR A 155 20.34 -26.03 -43.53
C TYR A 155 20.29 -27.44 -44.09
N ARG A 156 19.49 -28.33 -43.48
CA ARG A 156 19.29 -29.71 -43.95
C ARG A 156 18.66 -29.82 -45.34
N SER A 157 17.76 -28.87 -45.68
CA SER A 157 17.14 -28.87 -47.01
C SER A 157 18.08 -28.46 -48.15
N LYS A 158 19.28 -27.96 -47.86
CA LYS A 158 20.29 -27.62 -48.86
C LYS A 158 21.26 -28.78 -49.14
N GLU A 159 21.27 -29.79 -48.29
CA GLU A 159 22.15 -30.96 -48.45
C GLU A 159 21.45 -32.15 -49.17
N LEU A 160 20.17 -31.98 -49.51
CA LEU A 160 19.38 -32.89 -50.35
C LEU A 160 19.19 -32.29 -51.77
#